data_275415debef9b659ce6c3eacd8fff952
#
_entry.id   275415debef9b659ce6c3eacd8fff952
#
_cell.length_a   1.000
_cell.length_b   1.000
_cell.length_c   1.000
_cell.angle_alpha   90.00
_cell.angle_beta   90.00
_cell.angle_gamma   90.00
#
_symmetry.space_group_name_H-M   'P 1'
#
loop_
_entity.id
_entity.type
_entity.pdbx_description
1 polymer ?
#
loop_
_entity_poly.entity_id
_entity_poly.type
_entity_poly.pdbx_seq_one_letter_code
_entity_poly.pdbx_strand_id
1 'polypeptide(L)'
;NYAKEQQLGPKYVQLYDQFYAAYNQLDAVVHKHNTENQQEQLKELKDSGKKNAAAAQEVHLRLTALLDSFEEGKQIDVNAANQELQGIMDVSSSITSPDYNSAKNHLNTTIGRIRTFLGDQTADHYNDMIESYNSFIGSVNRLDMNKLDK
;
A
#
# COMPACT_ATOMS: atom_id res chain seq x y z
N ASN A 1 -3.32 23.65 8.71
CA ASN A 1 -4.42 24.60 8.53
C ASN A 1 -3.91 25.99 8.19
N TYR A 2 -4.11 26.38 6.95
CA TYR A 2 -3.54 27.61 6.42
C TYR A 2 -4.04 28.87 7.15
N ALA A 3 -5.34 28.94 7.40
CA ALA A 3 -5.91 30.12 8.06
C ALA A 3 -5.37 30.28 9.48
N LYS A 4 -5.18 29.18 10.17
CA LYS A 4 -4.60 29.21 11.54
C LYS A 4 -3.12 29.51 11.51
N GLU A 5 -2.40 29.05 10.52
CA GLU A 5 -1.00 29.38 10.33
C GLU A 5 -0.82 30.89 10.19
N GLN A 6 -1.69 31.52 9.42
CA GLN A 6 -1.68 32.96 9.22
C GLN A 6 -1.95 33.72 10.52
N GLN A 7 -2.91 33.23 11.30
CA GLN A 7 -3.39 33.93 12.52
C GLN A 7 -2.52 33.66 13.74
N LEU A 8 -2.10 32.43 13.91
CA LEU A 8 -1.42 31.99 15.13
C LEU A 8 0.10 31.95 14.99
N GLY A 9 0.60 32.09 13.78
CA GLY A 9 2.02 32.20 13.51
C GLY A 9 2.81 30.90 13.71
N PRO A 10 4.15 31.06 13.79
CA PRO A 10 5.07 29.89 13.77
C PRO A 10 4.83 28.91 14.92
N LYS A 11 4.42 29.38 16.08
CA LYS A 11 4.17 28.50 17.23
C LYS A 11 3.06 27.48 16.93
N TYR A 12 2.01 27.93 16.28
CA TYR A 12 0.91 27.03 15.91
C TYR A 12 1.36 26.02 14.86
N VAL A 13 2.10 26.47 13.86
CA VAL A 13 2.63 25.59 12.82
C VAL A 13 3.49 24.50 13.44
N GLN A 14 4.36 24.88 14.38
CA GLN A 14 5.22 23.93 15.08
C GLN A 14 4.40 22.87 15.83
N LEU A 15 3.37 23.29 16.55
CA LEU A 15 2.49 22.35 17.27
C LEU A 15 1.75 21.41 16.31
N TYR A 16 1.28 21.94 15.19
CA TYR A 16 0.61 21.14 14.18
C TYR A 16 1.57 20.09 13.59
N ASP A 17 2.78 20.50 13.27
CA ASP A 17 3.79 19.59 12.73
C ASP A 17 4.13 18.48 13.73
N GLN A 18 4.27 18.82 15.02
CA GLN A 18 4.51 17.81 16.07
C GLN A 18 3.37 16.82 16.17
N PHE A 19 2.13 17.30 16.12
CA PHE A 19 0.96 16.44 16.16
C PHE A 19 0.93 15.51 14.93
N TYR A 20 1.22 16.05 13.76
CA TYR A 20 1.20 15.30 12.53
C TYR A 20 2.30 14.23 12.53
N ALA A 21 3.48 14.57 13.02
CA ALA A 21 4.58 13.60 13.14
C ALA A 21 4.22 12.47 14.10
N ALA A 22 3.60 12.79 15.23
CA ALA A 22 3.14 11.78 16.19
C ALA A 22 2.08 10.88 15.57
N TYR A 23 1.15 11.45 14.82
CA TYR A 23 0.12 10.69 14.11
C TYR A 23 0.75 9.73 13.11
N ASN A 24 1.72 10.19 12.33
CA ASN A 24 2.40 9.36 11.35
C ASN A 24 3.17 8.21 12.01
N GLN A 25 3.79 8.45 13.16
CA GLN A 25 4.46 7.40 13.92
C GLN A 25 3.49 6.34 14.41
N LEU A 26 2.34 6.75 14.91
CA LEU A 26 1.30 5.82 15.34
C LEU A 26 0.78 4.99 14.17
N ASP A 27 0.54 5.65 13.04
CA ASP A 27 0.09 4.97 11.83
C ASP A 27 1.10 3.92 11.37
N ALA A 28 2.39 4.25 11.39
CA ALA A 28 3.44 3.32 11.02
C ALA A 28 3.48 2.10 11.94
N VAL A 29 3.28 2.28 13.25
CA VAL A 29 3.24 1.17 14.21
C VAL A 29 2.03 0.27 13.94
N VAL A 30 0.86 0.85 13.75
CA VAL A 30 -0.36 0.10 13.41
C VAL A 30 -0.18 -0.66 12.11
N HIS A 31 0.43 -0.02 11.13
CA HIS A 31 0.67 -0.61 9.81
C HIS A 31 1.60 -1.82 9.91
N LYS A 32 2.68 -1.70 10.69
CA LYS A 32 3.61 -2.81 10.91
C LYS A 32 2.90 -3.99 11.58
N HIS A 33 2.08 -3.74 12.59
CA HIS A 33 1.31 -4.77 13.27
C HIS A 33 0.37 -5.48 12.30
N ASN A 34 -0.33 -4.72 11.47
CA ASN A 34 -1.22 -5.28 10.45
C ASN A 34 -0.45 -6.16 9.45
N THR A 35 0.75 -5.76 9.08
CA THR A 35 1.59 -6.54 8.16
C THR A 35 1.98 -7.88 8.77
N GLU A 36 2.34 -7.92 10.06
CA GLU A 36 2.66 -9.16 10.75
C GLU A 36 1.45 -10.09 10.79
N ASN A 37 0.26 -9.57 11.10
CA ASN A 37 -0.98 -10.35 11.07
C ASN A 37 -1.27 -10.89 9.68
N GLN A 38 -1.02 -10.09 8.65
CA GLN A 38 -1.22 -10.52 7.28
C GLN A 38 -0.27 -11.64 6.87
N GLN A 39 0.96 -11.64 7.38
CA GLN A 39 1.91 -12.72 7.11
C GLN A 39 1.43 -14.05 7.70
N GLU A 40 0.87 -14.02 8.89
CA GLU A 40 0.28 -15.23 9.50
C GLU A 40 -0.91 -15.73 8.70
N GLN A 41 -1.79 -14.82 8.27
CA GLN A 41 -2.92 -15.16 7.41
C GLN A 41 -2.47 -15.75 6.08
N LEU A 42 -1.42 -15.20 5.49
CA LEU A 42 -0.86 -15.71 4.25
C LEU A 42 -0.38 -17.15 4.42
N LYS A 43 0.31 -17.44 5.51
CA LYS A 43 0.77 -18.80 5.81
C LYS A 43 -0.40 -19.76 5.93
N GLU A 44 -1.44 -19.37 6.65
CA GLU A 44 -2.65 -20.19 6.80
C GLU A 44 -3.32 -20.48 5.47
N LEU A 45 -3.43 -19.48 4.61
CA LEU A 45 -4.01 -19.62 3.28
C LEU A 45 -3.18 -20.56 2.40
N LYS A 46 -1.86 -20.45 2.45
CA LYS A 46 -0.97 -21.33 1.69
C LYS A 46 -1.09 -22.76 2.19
N ASP A 47 -1.13 -22.95 3.51
CA ASP A 47 -1.23 -24.28 4.12
C ASP A 47 -2.58 -24.93 3.78
N SER A 48 -3.65 -24.14 3.64
CA SER A 48 -4.97 -24.66 3.28
C SER A 48 -5.14 -24.90 1.78
N GLY A 49 -4.17 -24.52 0.96
CA GLY A 49 -4.24 -24.68 -0.50
C GLY A 49 -5.08 -23.64 -1.22
N LYS A 50 -5.36 -22.52 -0.60
CA LYS A 50 -6.16 -21.43 -1.20
C LYS A 50 -5.26 -20.53 -2.04
N LYS A 51 -5.02 -20.91 -3.26
CA LYS A 51 -4.06 -20.24 -4.16
C LYS A 51 -4.40 -18.79 -4.44
N ASN A 52 -5.64 -18.49 -4.84
CA ASN A 52 -6.00 -17.12 -5.22
C ASN A 52 -5.97 -16.21 -4.00
N ALA A 53 -6.50 -16.68 -2.88
CA ALA A 53 -6.48 -15.91 -1.63
C ALA A 53 -5.05 -15.66 -1.14
N ALA A 54 -4.20 -16.69 -1.20
CA ALA A 54 -2.79 -16.55 -0.81
C ALA A 54 -2.06 -15.57 -1.73
N ALA A 55 -2.29 -15.64 -3.03
CA ALA A 55 -1.68 -14.73 -3.99
C ALA A 55 -2.13 -13.29 -3.76
N ALA A 56 -3.43 -13.07 -3.52
CA ALA A 56 -3.95 -11.73 -3.22
C ALA A 56 -3.33 -11.17 -1.94
N GLN A 57 -3.18 -11.98 -0.92
CA GLN A 57 -2.57 -11.57 0.33
C GLN A 57 -1.08 -11.26 0.14
N GLU A 58 -0.38 -12.05 -0.65
CA GLU A 58 1.03 -11.78 -0.95
C GLU A 58 1.21 -10.47 -1.71
N VAL A 59 0.35 -10.19 -2.69
CA VAL A 59 0.35 -8.91 -3.40
C VAL A 59 0.14 -7.74 -2.42
N HIS A 60 -0.83 -7.89 -1.54
CA HIS A 60 -1.12 -6.88 -0.51
C HIS A 60 0.13 -6.59 0.35
N LEU A 61 0.76 -7.64 0.86
CA LEU A 61 1.94 -7.50 1.71
C LEU A 61 3.10 -6.84 0.97
N ARG A 62 3.39 -7.31 -0.24
CA ARG A 62 4.52 -6.80 -1.03
C ARG A 62 4.29 -5.36 -1.45
N LEU A 63 3.07 -5.02 -1.87
CA LEU A 63 2.74 -3.66 -2.27
C LEU A 63 2.86 -2.70 -1.08
N THR A 64 2.33 -3.09 0.07
CA THR A 64 2.42 -2.30 1.30
C THR A 64 3.87 -2.06 1.69
N ALA A 65 4.70 -3.09 1.68
CA ALA A 65 6.12 -2.96 2.00
C ALA A 65 6.84 -2.04 1.02
N LEU A 66 6.52 -2.14 -0.27
CA LEU A 66 7.11 -1.28 -1.29
C LEU A 66 6.76 0.19 -1.05
N LEU A 67 5.49 0.49 -0.80
CA LEU A 67 5.05 1.87 -0.55
C LEU A 67 5.64 2.43 0.75
N ASP A 68 5.77 1.59 1.78
CA ASP A 68 6.42 2.00 3.02
C ASP A 68 7.88 2.36 2.80
N SER A 69 8.55 1.73 1.82
CA SER A 69 9.94 2.06 1.49
C SER A 69 10.09 3.43 0.82
N PHE A 70 9.00 4.03 0.36
CA PHE A 70 9.00 5.36 -0.27
C PHE A 70 8.82 6.48 0.75
N GLU A 71 9.26 6.29 1.97
CA GLU A 71 9.17 7.30 3.01
C GLU A 71 9.95 8.57 2.64
N GLU A 72 9.40 9.70 3.10
CA GLU A 72 10.00 11.01 2.88
C GLU A 72 11.42 11.06 3.46
N GLY A 73 12.33 11.64 2.70
CA GLY A 73 13.72 11.78 3.12
C GLY A 73 14.62 10.59 2.83
N LYS A 74 14.08 9.48 2.37
CA LYS A 74 14.86 8.32 1.97
C LYS A 74 15.06 8.29 0.47
N GLN A 75 16.24 7.87 0.04
CA GLN A 75 16.53 7.70 -1.37
C GLN A 75 15.85 6.43 -1.87
N ILE A 76 15.14 6.53 -2.99
CA ILE A 76 14.42 5.40 -3.59
C ILE A 76 15.33 4.74 -4.63
N ASP A 77 15.52 3.43 -4.49
CA ASP A 77 16.18 2.63 -5.52
C ASP A 77 15.15 2.25 -6.58
N VAL A 78 15.14 3.02 -7.68
CA VAL A 78 14.15 2.86 -8.74
C VAL A 78 14.24 1.47 -9.38
N ASN A 79 15.45 0.95 -9.58
CA ASN A 79 15.63 -0.36 -10.18
C ASN A 79 15.07 -1.46 -9.29
N ALA A 80 15.36 -1.40 -7.99
CA ALA A 80 14.83 -2.38 -7.04
C ALA A 80 13.30 -2.28 -6.97
N ALA A 81 12.75 -1.07 -6.99
CA ALA A 81 11.31 -0.85 -6.98
C ALA A 81 10.65 -1.45 -8.22
N ASN A 82 11.24 -1.26 -9.40
CA ASN A 82 10.71 -1.84 -10.64
C ASN A 82 10.76 -3.36 -10.62
N GLN A 83 11.82 -3.96 -10.07
CA GLN A 83 11.91 -5.41 -9.91
C GLN A 83 10.82 -5.93 -8.97
N GLU A 84 10.58 -5.23 -7.88
CA GLU A 84 9.52 -5.60 -6.95
C GLU A 84 8.13 -5.50 -7.60
N LEU A 85 7.90 -4.44 -8.40
CA LEU A 85 6.65 -4.31 -9.15
C LEU A 85 6.44 -5.49 -10.10
N GLN A 86 7.50 -5.92 -10.78
CA GLN A 86 7.41 -7.08 -11.66
C GLN A 86 7.04 -8.33 -10.87
N GLY A 87 7.65 -8.53 -9.70
CA GLY A 87 7.29 -9.65 -8.82
C GLY A 87 5.84 -9.61 -8.37
N ILE A 88 5.35 -8.42 -8.03
CA ILE A 88 3.94 -8.23 -7.65
C ILE A 88 3.02 -8.58 -8.83
N MET A 89 3.36 -8.12 -10.03
CA MET A 89 2.58 -8.44 -11.24
C MET A 89 2.55 -9.94 -11.51
N ASP A 90 3.68 -10.62 -11.33
CA ASP A 90 3.77 -12.06 -11.53
C ASP A 90 2.88 -12.82 -10.55
N VAL A 91 2.86 -12.41 -9.29
CA VAL A 91 1.96 -13.00 -8.29
C VAL A 91 0.50 -12.72 -8.66
N SER A 92 0.19 -11.49 -9.06
CA SER A 92 -1.17 -11.11 -9.46
C SER A 92 -1.64 -11.94 -10.66
N SER A 93 -0.76 -12.25 -11.60
CA SER A 93 -1.13 -13.03 -12.78
C SER A 93 -1.54 -14.46 -12.43
N SER A 94 -1.12 -14.96 -11.27
CA SER A 94 -1.53 -16.29 -10.80
C SER A 94 -2.96 -16.31 -10.25
N ILE A 95 -3.55 -15.15 -10.03
CA ILE A 95 -4.95 -15.05 -9.55
C ILE A 95 -5.88 -15.20 -10.75
N THR A 96 -6.61 -16.30 -10.79
CA THR A 96 -7.47 -16.65 -11.92
C THR A 96 -8.96 -16.47 -11.63
N SER A 97 -9.34 -16.33 -10.36
CA SER A 97 -10.75 -16.20 -9.99
C SER A 97 -11.31 -14.83 -10.39
N PRO A 98 -12.48 -14.78 -11.05
CA PRO A 98 -13.16 -13.51 -11.38
C PRO A 98 -13.53 -12.67 -10.16
N ASP A 99 -13.65 -13.29 -8.99
CA ASP A 99 -13.99 -12.58 -7.75
C ASP A 99 -12.96 -11.54 -7.39
N TYR A 100 -11.73 -11.69 -7.90
CA TYR A 100 -10.62 -10.77 -7.63
C TYR A 100 -10.42 -9.70 -8.70
N ASN A 101 -11.29 -9.64 -9.71
CA ASN A 101 -11.08 -8.74 -10.85
C ASN A 101 -11.04 -7.26 -10.42
N SER A 102 -11.91 -6.85 -9.51
CA SER A 102 -11.90 -5.46 -9.01
C SER A 102 -10.57 -5.12 -8.34
N ALA A 103 -10.10 -6.00 -7.45
CA ALA A 103 -8.81 -5.80 -6.79
C ALA A 103 -7.66 -5.78 -7.80
N LYS A 104 -7.68 -6.65 -8.80
CA LYS A 104 -6.63 -6.67 -9.84
C LYS A 104 -6.64 -5.38 -10.67
N ASN A 105 -7.83 -4.84 -10.97
CA ASN A 105 -7.93 -3.58 -11.71
C ASN A 105 -7.33 -2.42 -10.90
N HIS A 106 -7.64 -2.33 -9.62
CA HIS A 106 -7.06 -1.31 -8.75
C HIS A 106 -5.55 -1.49 -8.60
N LEU A 107 -5.10 -2.74 -8.52
CA LEU A 107 -3.67 -3.04 -8.47
C LEU A 107 -2.96 -2.55 -9.73
N ASN A 108 -3.50 -2.82 -10.89
CA ASN A 108 -2.91 -2.39 -12.16
C ASN A 108 -2.81 -0.87 -12.23
N THR A 109 -3.84 -0.16 -11.78
CA THR A 109 -3.83 1.30 -11.70
C THR A 109 -2.75 1.78 -10.75
N THR A 110 -2.65 1.15 -9.58
CA THR A 110 -1.63 1.49 -8.58
C THR A 110 -0.22 1.28 -9.13
N ILE A 111 0.02 0.17 -9.80
CA ILE A 111 1.33 -0.12 -10.41
C ILE A 111 1.69 0.96 -11.43
N GLY A 112 0.75 1.36 -12.27
CA GLY A 112 0.98 2.44 -13.24
C GLY A 112 1.33 3.76 -12.57
N ARG A 113 0.66 4.08 -11.48
CA ARG A 113 0.93 5.31 -10.73
C ARG A 113 2.25 5.25 -9.97
N ILE A 114 2.64 4.07 -9.48
CA ILE A 114 3.96 3.88 -8.86
C ILE A 114 5.05 4.14 -9.90
N ARG A 115 4.91 3.59 -11.10
CA ARG A 115 5.88 3.82 -12.17
C ARG A 115 5.98 5.29 -12.54
N THR A 116 4.85 5.99 -12.60
CA THR A 116 4.84 7.43 -12.85
C THR A 116 5.57 8.18 -11.75
N PHE A 117 5.32 7.83 -10.50
CA PHE A 117 6.01 8.43 -9.36
C PHE A 117 7.51 8.17 -9.40
N LEU A 118 7.91 6.95 -9.74
CA LEU A 118 9.34 6.62 -9.82
C LEU A 118 10.06 7.43 -10.89
N GLY A 119 9.36 7.76 -11.97
CA GLY A 119 9.92 8.60 -13.04
C GLY A 119 9.92 10.08 -12.73
N ASP A 120 8.99 10.54 -11.87
CA ASP A 120 8.84 11.95 -11.51
C ASP A 120 8.28 12.03 -10.09
N GLN A 121 9.17 12.16 -9.12
CA GLN A 121 8.84 12.03 -7.70
C GLN A 121 8.28 13.35 -7.15
N THR A 122 7.09 13.71 -7.59
CA THR A 122 6.36 14.89 -7.10
C THR A 122 5.34 14.51 -6.03
N ALA A 123 4.92 15.51 -5.25
CA ALA A 123 3.87 15.30 -4.25
C ALA A 123 2.56 14.87 -4.89
N ASP A 124 2.23 15.42 -6.06
CA ASP A 124 1.00 15.06 -6.77
C ASP A 124 1.01 13.59 -7.19
N HIS A 125 2.13 13.12 -7.75
CA HIS A 125 2.26 11.72 -8.14
C HIS A 125 2.25 10.80 -6.94
N TYR A 126 2.86 11.22 -5.84
CA TYR A 126 2.82 10.46 -4.60
C TYR A 126 1.37 10.31 -4.10
N ASN A 127 0.61 11.41 -4.07
CA ASN A 127 -0.77 11.38 -3.61
C ASN A 127 -1.65 10.51 -4.50
N ASP A 128 -1.46 10.57 -5.82
CA ASP A 128 -2.18 9.72 -6.76
C ASP A 128 -1.90 8.24 -6.52
N MET A 129 -0.64 7.92 -6.26
CA MET A 129 -0.21 6.56 -5.95
C MET A 129 -0.90 6.05 -4.69
N ILE A 130 -0.90 6.85 -3.61
CA ILE A 130 -1.52 6.47 -2.34
C ILE A 130 -3.03 6.33 -2.49
N GLU A 131 -3.68 7.21 -3.24
CA GLU A 131 -5.11 7.11 -3.51
C GLU A 131 -5.46 5.77 -4.18
N SER A 132 -4.71 5.38 -5.19
CA SER A 132 -4.91 4.10 -5.87
C SER A 132 -4.64 2.93 -4.95
N TYR A 133 -3.60 3.01 -4.14
CA TYR A 133 -3.29 1.99 -3.15
C TYR A 133 -4.46 1.81 -2.18
N ASN A 134 -5.03 2.90 -1.67
CA ASN A 134 -6.17 2.82 -0.76
C ASN A 134 -7.37 2.17 -1.42
N SER A 135 -7.61 2.43 -2.70
CA SER A 135 -8.68 1.78 -3.46
C SER A 135 -8.45 0.28 -3.59
N PHE A 136 -7.20 -0.12 -3.85
CA PHE A 136 -6.83 -1.53 -3.89
C PHE A 136 -7.08 -2.20 -2.53
N ILE A 137 -6.61 -1.59 -1.44
CA ILE A 137 -6.78 -2.13 -0.10
C ILE A 137 -8.27 -2.25 0.25
N GLY A 138 -9.08 -1.26 -0.12
CA GLY A 138 -10.52 -1.32 0.07
C GLY A 138 -11.16 -2.50 -0.66
N SER A 139 -10.71 -2.76 -1.89
CA SER A 139 -11.19 -3.91 -2.67
C SER A 139 -10.81 -5.24 -2.04
N VAL A 140 -9.56 -5.35 -1.56
CA VAL A 140 -9.10 -6.57 -0.89
C VAL A 140 -9.88 -6.81 0.40
N ASN A 141 -10.12 -5.76 1.17
CA ASN A 141 -10.82 -5.88 2.45
C ASN A 141 -12.30 -6.30 2.28
N ARG A 142 -12.89 -6.07 1.11
CA ARG A 142 -14.26 -6.52 0.82
C ARG A 142 -14.32 -8.01 0.49
N LEU A 143 -13.18 -8.63 0.18
CA LEU A 143 -13.13 -10.05 -0.14
C LEU A 143 -13.06 -10.87 1.14
N ASP A 144 -13.87 -11.92 1.22
CA ASP A 144 -13.73 -12.91 2.29
C ASP A 144 -12.82 -14.02 1.77
N MET A 145 -11.52 -13.86 1.98
CA MET A 145 -10.51 -14.74 1.41
C MET A 145 -10.61 -16.17 1.94
N ASN A 146 -11.25 -16.35 3.09
CA ASN A 146 -11.44 -17.70 3.66
C ASN A 146 -12.53 -18.49 2.92
N LYS A 147 -13.46 -17.78 2.26
CA LYS A 147 -14.56 -18.40 1.51
C LYS A 147 -14.30 -18.51 0.01
N LEU A 148 -13.32 -17.76 -0.48
CA LEU A 148 -12.93 -17.82 -1.89
C LEU A 148 -12.03 -19.04 -2.12
N ASP A 149 -11.84 -19.42 -3.35
CA ASP A 149 -10.97 -20.56 -3.69
C ASP A 149 -11.50 -21.92 -3.20
N LYS A 150 -12.76 -22.11 -3.27
CA LYS A 150 -13.35 -23.42 -2.90
C LYS A 150 -13.13 -24.46 -3.98
#